data_24ef8b1cf0c675deb2a4a442ed37e92a
#
_entry.id   24ef8b1cf0c675deb2a4a442ed37e92a
#
_cell.length_a   1.000
_cell.length_b   1.000
_cell.length_c   1.000
_cell.angle_alpha   90.00
_cell.angle_beta   90.00
_cell.angle_gamma   90.00
#
_symmetry.space_group_name_H-M   'P 1'
#
loop_
_entity.id
_entity.type
_entity.pdbx_description
1 polymer ?
#
loop_
_entity_poly.entity_id
_entity_poly.type
_entity_poly.pdbx_seq_one_letter_code
_entity_poly.pdbx_strand_id
1 'polypeptide(L)'
;MQQNAPRVGKLIAGIGRAELTLLGALTAGHLAVHWYSNLLSLALPFIKEDLNLTDVQVGTIVTVQMGVGSAFIVISGFLADSFRRQGAAFVSGSVVSLGLALFVIGVSPSYGWTLVGAGIIGLGTALWHPAAMRSLSLQFPDRKGMALSVHGVGASVGDAIGPIVVGAIIVVADWK
;
A
#
# COMPACT_ATOMS: atom_id res chain seq x y z
N MET A 1 -22.23 -11.17 -32.15
CA MET A 1 -20.76 -11.31 -32.10
C MET A 1 -20.37 -11.81 -30.71
N GLN A 2 -20.21 -13.12 -30.55
CA GLN A 2 -19.66 -13.70 -29.31
C GLN A 2 -18.15 -13.47 -29.32
N GLN A 3 -17.66 -12.48 -28.56
CA GLN A 3 -16.24 -12.37 -28.25
C GLN A 3 -15.89 -13.55 -27.35
N ASN A 4 -15.14 -14.52 -27.89
CA ASN A 4 -14.56 -15.60 -27.10
C ASN A 4 -13.66 -14.99 -26.02
N ALA A 5 -14.14 -14.95 -24.78
CA ALA A 5 -13.32 -14.57 -23.63
C ALA A 5 -12.07 -15.47 -23.62
N PRO A 6 -10.86 -14.92 -23.58
CA PRO A 6 -9.65 -15.73 -23.58
C PRO A 6 -9.65 -16.61 -22.33
N ARG A 7 -9.48 -17.92 -22.49
CA ARG A 7 -9.32 -18.84 -21.36
C ARG A 7 -8.11 -18.40 -20.54
N VAL A 8 -8.23 -18.35 -19.23
CA VAL A 8 -7.17 -17.90 -18.28
C VAL A 8 -5.81 -18.52 -18.60
N GLY A 9 -5.76 -19.79 -19.01
CA GLY A 9 -4.54 -20.46 -19.44
C GLY A 9 -3.83 -19.81 -20.66
N LYS A 10 -4.57 -19.13 -21.55
CA LYS A 10 -3.98 -18.39 -22.67
C LYS A 10 -3.41 -17.02 -22.23
N LEU A 11 -3.90 -16.46 -21.15
CA LEU A 11 -3.41 -15.18 -20.60
C LEU A 11 -2.04 -15.32 -19.97
N ILE A 12 -1.73 -16.49 -19.38
CA ILE A 12 -0.45 -16.77 -18.72
C ILE A 12 0.53 -17.56 -19.62
N ALA A 13 0.06 -18.14 -20.71
CA ALA A 13 0.91 -18.88 -21.65
C ALA A 13 2.01 -17.97 -22.23
N GLY A 14 3.27 -18.41 -22.16
CA GLY A 14 4.42 -17.68 -22.68
C GLY A 14 4.99 -16.58 -21.77
N ILE A 15 4.51 -16.47 -20.51
CA ILE A 15 5.12 -15.60 -19.51
C ILE A 15 6.33 -16.31 -18.91
N GLY A 16 7.49 -15.65 -18.92
CA GLY A 16 8.74 -16.18 -18.35
C GLY A 16 8.72 -16.23 -16.82
N ARG A 17 9.58 -17.05 -16.22
CA ARG A 17 9.68 -17.16 -14.75
C ARG A 17 10.00 -15.84 -14.09
N ALA A 18 10.90 -15.05 -14.63
CA ALA A 18 11.28 -13.74 -14.10
C ALA A 18 10.08 -12.76 -14.08
N GLU A 19 9.28 -12.77 -15.14
CA GLU A 19 8.07 -11.96 -15.26
C GLU A 19 7.01 -12.38 -14.23
N LEU A 20 6.79 -13.69 -14.06
CA LEU A 20 5.87 -14.20 -13.02
C LEU A 20 6.35 -13.86 -11.61
N THR A 21 7.66 -13.94 -11.36
CA THR A 21 8.25 -13.56 -10.07
C THR A 21 8.04 -12.07 -9.79
N LEU A 22 8.27 -11.21 -10.77
CA LEU A 22 8.05 -9.77 -10.63
C LEU A 22 6.56 -9.47 -10.37
N LEU A 23 5.65 -10.06 -11.16
CA LEU A 23 4.21 -9.88 -11.00
C LEU A 23 3.76 -10.35 -9.61
N GLY A 24 4.18 -11.53 -9.19
CA GLY A 24 3.86 -12.08 -7.86
C GLY A 24 4.40 -11.23 -6.72
N ALA A 25 5.67 -10.79 -6.83
CA ALA A 25 6.29 -9.93 -5.80
C ALA A 25 5.58 -8.56 -5.69
N LEU A 26 5.26 -7.92 -6.81
CA LEU A 26 4.55 -6.65 -6.80
C LEU A 26 3.09 -6.81 -6.35
N THR A 27 2.43 -7.94 -6.65
CA THR A 27 1.08 -8.23 -6.16
C THR A 27 1.07 -8.47 -4.65
N ALA A 28 2.02 -9.26 -4.13
CA ALA A 28 2.18 -9.48 -2.70
C ALA A 28 2.57 -8.19 -1.96
N GLY A 29 3.46 -7.39 -2.55
CA GLY A 29 3.79 -6.07 -2.00
C GLY A 29 2.60 -5.12 -1.97
N HIS A 30 1.73 -5.14 -2.98
CA HIS A 30 0.51 -4.32 -3.01
C HIS A 30 -0.48 -4.72 -1.92
N LEU A 31 -0.62 -6.04 -1.68
CA LEU A 31 -1.36 -6.57 -0.53
C LEU A 31 -0.80 -5.99 0.79
N ALA A 32 0.52 -6.06 0.98
CA ALA A 32 1.16 -5.55 2.17
C ALA A 32 0.97 -4.03 2.34
N VAL A 33 1.13 -3.25 1.27
CA VAL A 33 0.94 -1.79 1.30
C VAL A 33 -0.49 -1.42 1.72
N HIS A 34 -1.50 -2.07 1.15
CA HIS A 34 -2.90 -1.85 1.51
C HIS A 34 -3.18 -2.29 2.94
N TRP A 35 -2.71 -3.45 3.33
CA TRP A 35 -2.84 -3.94 4.72
C TRP A 35 -2.24 -2.93 5.71
N TYR A 36 -0.97 -2.55 5.54
CA TYR A 36 -0.29 -1.60 6.43
C TYR A 36 -0.96 -0.23 6.45
N SER A 37 -1.42 0.27 5.31
CA SER A 37 -2.12 1.55 5.25
C SER A 37 -3.44 1.56 6.02
N ASN A 38 -4.15 0.43 6.04
CA ASN A 38 -5.41 0.28 6.74
C ASN A 38 -5.25 0.02 8.25
N LEU A 39 -4.08 -0.44 8.70
CA LEU A 39 -3.81 -0.66 10.13
C LEU A 39 -4.07 0.60 10.97
N LEU A 40 -3.66 1.77 10.49
CA LEU A 40 -3.93 3.02 11.19
C LEU A 40 -5.43 3.24 11.39
N SER A 41 -6.23 3.10 10.32
CA SER A 41 -7.69 3.30 10.40
C SER A 41 -8.35 2.33 11.38
N LEU A 42 -7.87 1.09 11.43
CA LEU A 42 -8.38 0.07 12.35
C LEU A 42 -7.93 0.32 13.81
N ALA A 43 -6.76 0.92 14.01
CA ALA A 43 -6.25 1.30 15.33
C ALA A 43 -6.81 2.62 15.85
N LEU A 44 -7.40 3.47 15.00
CA LEU A 44 -7.88 4.81 15.39
C LEU A 44 -8.83 4.82 16.61
N PRO A 45 -9.78 3.89 16.80
CA PRO A 45 -10.64 3.87 17.99
C PRO A 45 -9.81 3.71 19.27
N PHE A 46 -8.80 2.86 19.28
CA PHE A 46 -7.93 2.59 20.42
C PHE A 46 -6.99 3.78 20.68
N ILE A 47 -6.42 4.36 19.63
CA ILE A 47 -5.58 5.57 19.70
C ILE A 47 -6.39 6.74 20.25
N LYS A 48 -7.66 6.87 19.82
CA LYS A 48 -8.57 7.92 20.30
C LYS A 48 -8.79 7.80 21.81
N GLU A 49 -9.05 6.60 22.30
CA GLU A 49 -9.27 6.33 23.72
C GLU A 49 -8.01 6.57 24.54
N ASP A 50 -6.89 6.00 24.14
CA ASP A 50 -5.61 6.06 24.85
C ASP A 50 -5.06 7.50 24.95
N LEU A 51 -5.18 8.28 23.88
CA LEU A 51 -4.69 9.67 23.83
C LEU A 51 -5.79 10.72 24.13
N ASN A 52 -7.00 10.30 24.49
CA ASN A 52 -8.17 11.16 24.77
C ASN A 52 -8.42 12.17 23.63
N LEU A 53 -8.43 11.69 22.37
CA LEU A 53 -8.59 12.53 21.19
C LEU A 53 -10.06 12.88 20.93
N THR A 54 -10.28 14.08 20.41
CA THR A 54 -11.58 14.48 19.85
C THR A 54 -11.81 13.86 18.47
N ASP A 55 -13.07 13.82 18.01
CA ASP A 55 -13.41 13.34 16.66
C ASP A 55 -12.73 14.18 15.55
N VAL A 56 -12.56 15.47 15.79
CA VAL A 56 -11.85 16.38 14.88
C VAL A 56 -10.38 15.98 14.76
N GLN A 57 -9.73 15.63 15.87
CA GLN A 57 -8.34 15.17 15.86
C GLN A 57 -8.18 13.84 15.13
N VAL A 58 -9.10 12.90 15.34
CA VAL A 58 -9.15 11.63 14.61
C VAL A 58 -9.32 11.87 13.10
N GLY A 59 -10.27 12.71 12.71
CA GLY A 59 -10.45 13.10 11.31
C GLY A 59 -9.22 13.78 10.71
N THR A 60 -8.51 14.60 11.50
CA THR A 60 -7.26 15.23 11.06
C THR A 60 -6.15 14.22 10.81
N ILE A 61 -6.02 13.15 11.60
CA ILE A 61 -5.05 12.08 11.36
C ILE A 61 -5.29 11.45 9.98
N VAL A 62 -6.54 11.10 9.66
CA VAL A 62 -6.90 10.55 8.34
C VAL A 62 -6.64 11.56 7.23
N THR A 63 -6.98 12.83 7.44
CA THR A 63 -6.76 13.91 6.47
C THR A 63 -5.27 14.09 6.19
N VAL A 64 -4.41 14.04 7.19
CA VAL A 64 -2.95 14.12 7.01
C VAL A 64 -2.43 12.92 6.21
N GLN A 65 -2.85 11.70 6.55
CA GLN A 65 -2.46 10.52 5.78
C GLN A 65 -2.83 10.65 4.30
N MET A 66 -4.09 10.96 4.02
CA MET A 66 -4.60 11.06 2.64
C MET A 66 -4.04 12.29 1.91
N GLY A 67 -3.93 13.42 2.59
CA GLY A 67 -3.41 14.66 2.03
C GLY A 67 -1.95 14.56 1.64
N VAL A 68 -1.11 14.00 2.50
CA VAL A 68 0.31 13.73 2.18
C VAL A 68 0.41 12.74 1.03
N GLY A 69 -0.35 11.64 1.06
CA GLY A 69 -0.39 10.66 -0.03
C GLY A 69 -0.75 11.31 -1.37
N SER A 70 -1.80 12.10 -1.39
CA SER A 70 -2.27 12.79 -2.61
C SER A 70 -1.28 13.84 -3.11
N ALA A 71 -0.65 14.59 -2.22
CA ALA A 71 0.35 15.59 -2.61
C ALA A 71 1.61 14.93 -3.20
N PHE A 72 2.06 13.84 -2.58
CA PHE A 72 3.30 13.16 -2.99
C PHE A 72 3.15 12.19 -4.16
N ILE A 73 1.94 11.76 -4.53
CA ILE A 73 1.75 10.80 -5.64
C ILE A 73 2.24 11.40 -6.98
N VAL A 74 2.03 12.70 -7.20
CA VAL A 74 2.51 13.39 -8.41
C VAL A 74 4.04 13.48 -8.40
N ILE A 75 4.62 13.84 -7.25
CA ILE A 75 6.08 13.93 -7.08
C ILE A 75 6.71 12.55 -7.29
N SER A 76 6.16 11.51 -6.69
CA SER A 76 6.68 10.15 -6.82
C SER A 76 6.55 9.60 -8.24
N GLY A 77 5.50 9.97 -8.98
CA GLY A 77 5.36 9.66 -10.40
C GLY A 77 6.48 10.29 -11.22
N PHE A 78 6.74 11.58 -11.03
CA PHE A 78 7.85 12.28 -11.67
C PHE A 78 9.21 11.67 -11.32
N LEU A 79 9.44 11.32 -10.05
CA LEU A 79 10.67 10.67 -9.61
C LEU A 79 10.82 9.27 -10.23
N ALA A 80 9.75 8.47 -10.28
CA ALA A 80 9.77 7.14 -10.89
C ALA A 80 10.10 7.20 -12.39
N ASP A 81 9.67 8.23 -13.09
CA ASP A 81 10.00 8.44 -14.51
C ASP A 81 11.43 8.98 -14.71
N SER A 82 11.90 9.84 -13.82
CA SER A 82 13.25 10.44 -13.88
C SER A 82 14.31 9.41 -13.50
N PHE A 83 14.07 8.62 -12.47
CA PHE A 83 15.01 7.62 -11.92
C PHE A 83 14.65 6.20 -12.35
N ARG A 84 14.60 5.97 -13.65
CA ARG A 84 14.12 4.71 -14.27
C ARG A 84 14.77 3.42 -13.77
N ARG A 85 16.03 3.47 -13.32
CA ARG A 85 16.77 2.31 -12.79
C ARG A 85 16.50 2.02 -11.32
N GLN A 86 15.83 2.92 -10.61
CA GLN A 86 15.64 2.86 -9.16
C GLN A 86 14.24 2.38 -8.75
N GLY A 87 13.47 1.79 -9.65
CA GLY A 87 12.12 1.29 -9.36
C GLY A 87 12.07 0.36 -8.13
N ALA A 88 13.04 -0.55 -8.01
CA ALA A 88 13.15 -1.41 -6.83
C ALA A 88 13.38 -0.62 -5.54
N ALA A 89 14.19 0.44 -5.58
CA ALA A 89 14.45 1.29 -4.41
C ALA A 89 13.18 2.04 -3.96
N PHE A 90 12.37 2.54 -4.88
CA PHE A 90 11.09 3.17 -4.55
C PHE A 90 10.11 2.20 -3.91
N VAL A 91 9.98 1.00 -4.48
CA VAL A 91 9.10 -0.06 -3.96
C VAL A 91 9.57 -0.51 -2.56
N SER A 92 10.87 -0.76 -2.38
CA SER A 92 11.43 -1.15 -1.08
C SER A 92 11.33 -0.01 -0.06
N GLY A 93 11.63 1.22 -0.47
CA GLY A 93 11.50 2.41 0.36
C GLY A 93 10.07 2.66 0.84
N SER A 94 9.07 2.38 0.00
CA SER A 94 7.66 2.40 0.40
C SER A 94 7.39 1.43 1.55
N VAL A 95 7.76 0.16 1.40
CA VAL A 95 7.51 -0.86 2.45
C VAL A 95 8.25 -0.51 3.75
N VAL A 96 9.49 -0.06 3.65
CA VAL A 96 10.28 0.38 4.82
C VAL A 96 9.62 1.58 5.51
N SER A 97 9.16 2.58 4.75
CA SER A 97 8.48 3.74 5.33
C SER A 97 7.17 3.38 6.01
N LEU A 98 6.41 2.42 5.46
CA LEU A 98 5.20 1.93 6.10
C LEU A 98 5.50 1.20 7.43
N GLY A 99 6.53 0.35 7.46
CA GLY A 99 6.98 -0.30 8.70
C GLY A 99 7.44 0.72 9.76
N LEU A 100 8.21 1.72 9.33
CA LEU A 100 8.63 2.82 10.21
C LEU A 100 7.44 3.62 10.74
N ALA A 101 6.45 3.91 9.90
CA ALA A 101 5.25 4.62 10.31
C ALA A 101 4.48 3.88 11.39
N LEU A 102 4.31 2.55 11.23
CA LEU A 102 3.64 1.73 12.24
C LEU A 102 4.42 1.70 13.56
N PHE A 103 5.74 1.61 13.49
CA PHE A 103 6.59 1.71 14.67
C PHE A 103 6.40 3.06 15.37
N VAL A 104 6.47 4.17 14.62
CA VAL A 104 6.26 5.53 15.16
C VAL A 104 4.89 5.67 15.81
N ILE A 105 3.84 5.10 15.20
CA ILE A 105 2.47 5.12 15.77
C ILE A 105 2.40 4.25 17.03
N GLY A 106 2.96 3.03 17.01
CA GLY A 106 2.92 2.12 18.14
C GLY A 106 3.63 2.64 19.40
N VAL A 107 4.70 3.43 19.25
CA VAL A 107 5.39 4.07 20.38
C VAL A 107 4.93 5.50 20.62
N SER A 108 3.87 5.95 19.97
CA SER A 108 3.42 7.33 19.99
C SER A 108 2.97 7.79 21.39
N PRO A 109 3.62 8.79 21.99
CA PRO A 109 3.23 9.34 23.28
C PRO A 109 2.20 10.46 23.16
N SER A 110 1.84 10.90 21.95
CA SER A 110 0.99 12.06 21.75
C SER A 110 0.40 12.16 20.36
N TYR A 111 -0.66 12.95 20.24
CA TYR A 111 -1.33 13.28 18.97
C TYR A 111 -0.36 13.73 17.87
N GLY A 112 0.63 14.57 18.20
CA GLY A 112 1.61 15.05 17.21
C GLY A 112 2.44 13.92 16.60
N TRP A 113 2.85 12.93 17.38
CA TRP A 113 3.56 11.74 16.90
C TRP A 113 2.68 10.87 16.01
N THR A 114 1.41 10.73 16.35
CA THR A 114 0.45 10.00 15.51
C THR A 114 0.27 10.69 14.14
N LEU A 115 0.23 12.04 14.10
CA LEU A 115 0.22 12.80 12.85
C LEU A 115 1.47 12.57 12.00
N VAL A 116 2.65 12.51 12.61
CA VAL A 116 3.91 12.19 11.91
C VAL A 116 3.82 10.80 11.29
N GLY A 117 3.40 9.79 12.07
CA GLY A 117 3.21 8.44 11.56
C GLY A 117 2.21 8.37 10.41
N ALA A 118 1.07 9.06 10.52
CA ALA A 118 0.07 9.15 9.46
C ALA A 118 0.64 9.78 8.17
N GLY A 119 1.43 10.84 8.29
CA GLY A 119 2.14 11.44 7.16
C GLY A 119 3.13 10.47 6.49
N ILE A 120 3.87 9.70 7.29
CA ILE A 120 4.81 8.69 6.74
C ILE A 120 4.04 7.57 6.02
N ILE A 121 2.86 7.14 6.50
CA ILE A 121 2.01 6.19 5.76
C ILE A 121 1.60 6.78 4.41
N GLY A 122 1.12 8.03 4.39
CA GLY A 122 0.76 8.71 3.15
C GLY A 122 1.92 8.75 2.15
N LEU A 123 3.12 9.11 2.61
CA LEU A 123 4.34 9.12 1.79
C LEU A 123 4.68 7.72 1.26
N GLY A 124 4.63 6.70 2.12
CA GLY A 124 4.93 5.33 1.74
C GLY A 124 4.00 4.81 0.64
N THR A 125 2.70 5.03 0.78
CA THR A 125 1.72 4.65 -0.25
C THR A 125 1.92 5.41 -1.56
N ALA A 126 2.27 6.69 -1.50
CA ALA A 126 2.56 7.50 -2.68
C ALA A 126 3.79 7.01 -3.46
N LEU A 127 4.82 6.51 -2.78
CA LEU A 127 6.03 5.97 -3.42
C LEU A 127 5.78 4.64 -4.14
N TRP A 128 4.86 3.82 -3.62
CA TRP A 128 4.58 2.48 -4.17
C TRP A 128 3.95 2.53 -5.56
N HIS A 129 2.81 3.21 -5.67
CA HIS A 129 1.91 3.05 -6.82
C HIS A 129 2.56 3.39 -8.17
N PRO A 130 3.19 4.56 -8.37
CA PRO A 130 3.78 4.89 -9.66
C PRO A 130 4.92 3.94 -10.05
N ALA A 131 5.76 3.57 -9.08
CA ALA A 131 6.91 2.70 -9.33
C ALA A 131 6.49 1.26 -9.70
N ALA A 132 5.50 0.69 -8.98
CA ALA A 132 4.97 -0.64 -9.25
C ALA A 132 4.22 -0.69 -10.58
N MET A 133 3.29 0.25 -10.82
CA MET A 133 2.51 0.30 -12.05
C MET A 133 3.40 0.51 -13.28
N ARG A 134 4.42 1.37 -13.17
CA ARG A 134 5.40 1.58 -14.23
C ARG A 134 6.18 0.29 -14.53
N SER A 135 6.68 -0.39 -13.49
CA SER A 135 7.45 -1.64 -13.63
C SER A 135 6.63 -2.71 -14.35
N LEU A 136 5.37 -2.90 -13.96
CA LEU A 136 4.45 -3.83 -14.62
C LEU A 136 4.14 -3.43 -16.06
N SER A 137 3.90 -2.15 -16.32
CA SER A 137 3.58 -1.66 -17.67
C SER A 137 4.73 -1.83 -18.65
N LEU A 138 5.97 -1.74 -18.18
CA LEU A 138 7.17 -1.97 -18.99
C LEU A 138 7.46 -3.46 -19.21
N GLN A 139 7.22 -4.28 -18.20
CA GLN A 139 7.49 -5.73 -18.29
C GLN A 139 6.42 -6.47 -19.09
N PHE A 140 5.19 -5.98 -19.09
CA PHE A 140 4.05 -6.60 -19.79
C PHE A 140 3.44 -5.67 -20.86
N PRO A 141 4.21 -5.25 -21.90
CA PRO A 141 3.73 -4.24 -22.86
C PRO A 141 2.47 -4.68 -23.61
N ASP A 142 2.37 -5.97 -23.96
CA ASP A 142 1.23 -6.53 -24.70
C ASP A 142 0.08 -7.01 -23.80
N ARG A 143 0.29 -7.03 -22.48
CA ARG A 143 -0.65 -7.60 -21.49
C ARG A 143 -0.80 -6.70 -20.25
N LYS A 144 -0.65 -5.38 -20.43
CA LYS A 144 -0.70 -4.38 -19.33
C LYS A 144 -1.96 -4.51 -18.48
N GLY A 145 -3.12 -4.63 -19.11
CA GLY A 145 -4.40 -4.76 -18.41
C GLY A 145 -4.44 -5.99 -17.49
N MET A 146 -3.96 -7.15 -17.97
CA MET A 146 -3.88 -8.37 -17.16
C MET A 146 -2.93 -8.17 -15.97
N ALA A 147 -1.72 -7.68 -16.21
CA ALA A 147 -0.71 -7.49 -15.15
C ALA A 147 -1.20 -6.50 -14.06
N LEU A 148 -1.80 -5.38 -14.47
CA LEU A 148 -2.36 -4.40 -13.56
C LEU A 148 -3.58 -4.93 -12.79
N SER A 149 -4.43 -5.75 -13.44
CA SER A 149 -5.58 -6.39 -12.76
C SER A 149 -5.12 -7.40 -11.70
N VAL A 150 -4.15 -8.25 -12.02
CA VAL A 150 -3.56 -9.19 -11.04
C VAL A 150 -2.92 -8.43 -9.88
N HIS A 151 -2.18 -7.37 -10.17
CA HIS A 151 -1.61 -6.49 -9.14
C HIS A 151 -2.70 -5.86 -8.26
N GLY A 152 -3.82 -5.42 -8.86
CA GLY A 152 -4.96 -4.86 -8.13
C GLY A 152 -5.65 -5.86 -7.20
N VAL A 153 -5.66 -7.16 -7.54
CA VAL A 153 -6.16 -8.22 -6.64
C VAL A 153 -5.39 -8.22 -5.32
N GLY A 154 -4.08 -7.96 -5.35
CA GLY A 154 -3.28 -7.82 -4.13
C GLY A 154 -3.85 -6.78 -3.16
N ALA A 155 -4.18 -5.59 -3.67
CA ALA A 155 -4.81 -4.53 -2.86
C ALA A 155 -6.12 -4.99 -2.22
N SER A 156 -7.03 -5.55 -3.03
CA SER A 156 -8.34 -6.01 -2.56
C SER A 156 -8.22 -7.11 -1.49
N VAL A 157 -7.25 -8.01 -1.64
CA VAL A 157 -6.97 -9.05 -0.63
C VAL A 157 -6.41 -8.41 0.65
N GLY A 158 -5.50 -7.43 0.54
CA GLY A 158 -4.97 -6.68 1.68
C GLY A 158 -6.05 -5.96 2.46
N ASP A 159 -6.97 -5.29 1.76
CA ASP A 159 -8.12 -4.59 2.34
C ASP A 159 -9.09 -5.56 3.04
N ALA A 160 -9.34 -6.74 2.46
CA ALA A 160 -10.27 -7.72 2.99
C ALA A 160 -9.71 -8.47 4.21
N ILE A 161 -8.42 -8.84 4.19
CA ILE A 161 -7.77 -9.60 5.27
C ILE A 161 -7.41 -8.70 6.45
N GLY A 162 -7.08 -7.43 6.20
CA GLY A 162 -6.63 -6.48 7.21
C GLY A 162 -7.50 -6.45 8.47
N PRO A 163 -8.80 -6.19 8.38
CA PRO A 163 -9.70 -6.15 9.54
C PRO A 163 -9.75 -7.46 10.33
N ILE A 164 -9.70 -8.61 9.65
CA ILE A 164 -9.75 -9.93 10.30
C ILE A 164 -8.50 -10.15 11.13
N VAL A 165 -7.32 -9.92 10.54
CA VAL A 165 -6.03 -10.14 11.22
C VAL A 165 -5.84 -9.16 12.38
N VAL A 166 -6.14 -7.88 12.15
CA VAL A 166 -6.04 -6.85 13.20
C VAL A 166 -7.02 -7.14 14.34
N GLY A 167 -8.26 -7.48 14.04
CA GLY A 167 -9.23 -7.87 15.05
C GLY A 167 -8.75 -9.05 15.89
N ALA A 168 -8.16 -10.08 15.27
CA ALA A 168 -7.60 -11.23 15.99
C ALA A 168 -6.39 -10.84 16.85
N ILE A 169 -5.52 -9.95 16.39
CA ILE A 169 -4.35 -9.49 17.16
C ILE A 169 -4.79 -8.67 18.37
N ILE A 170 -5.72 -7.74 18.21
CA ILE A 170 -6.19 -6.86 19.31
C ILE A 170 -6.88 -7.65 20.42
N VAL A 171 -7.48 -8.81 20.12
CA VAL A 171 -8.09 -9.68 21.14
C VAL A 171 -7.02 -10.31 22.06
N VAL A 172 -5.82 -10.57 21.56
CA VAL A 172 -4.76 -11.30 22.30
C VAL A 172 -3.57 -10.42 22.70
N ALA A 173 -3.44 -9.27 22.12
CA ALA A 173 -2.37 -8.30 22.37
C ALA A 173 -2.96 -6.89 22.38
N ASP A 174 -2.31 -5.97 23.13
CA ASP A 174 -2.68 -4.57 23.10
C ASP A 174 -2.40 -3.99 21.70
N TRP A 175 -2.99 -2.82 21.39
CA TRP A 175 -2.78 -2.16 20.10
C TRP A 175 -1.37 -1.58 19.92
N LYS A 176 -0.61 -1.43 21.02
CA LYS A 176 0.80 -1.00 21.07
C LYS A 176 1.78 -2.14 20.91
#